data_9501b70f9fde9d4eabdccae24e3227a2
#
_entry.id   9501b70f9fde9d4eabdccae24e3227a2
#
_cell.length_a   1.000
_cell.length_b   1.000
_cell.length_c   1.000
_cell.angle_alpha   90.00
_cell.angle_beta   90.00
_cell.angle_gamma   90.00
#
_symmetry.space_group_name_H-M   'P 1'
#
loop_
_entity.id
_entity.type
_entity.pdbx_description
1 polymer ?
#
loop_
_entity_poly.entity_id
_entity_poly.type
_entity_poly.pdbx_seq_one_letter_code
_entity_poly.pdbx_strand_id
1 'polypeptide(L)'
;MMHKTLSSLLLCTAFFCQAQSNDIRANQAPFALTLEQAMNWTAQSDFSSAKNISKQPLARRYGAQLDPSRANLDTHVKVLYAPDGMNNFANYLDTQATFNLYNFTHWSQIDVLNWFAGTADHVVQIPARPWVDTAHRNGVKVIGSIFLAIAKYGGSPDTAEALLKQDDQGRFIMAHRLVDIAQYYGFDGWLMNQETNLTAIKDAENELVEGQKDARRGAELGQKMLAFMQYLTAIAPQGMEIHWYDSMLENGEVRWQNQLNEKNQAFLQQGVSSADAMFMNYWWKKSMVERSVSLAQELGRSGYDLYFGADLWPSRNAQRAFSQTQWLEDLFDSDTKQGLTSIALFAPNFNFNFSGEPHTPVFSQFKNDSQDSLRFYQTEQRLFVGDDLNLANNDLDGWPGIGRYVPAKTTVNTLPFETHFNTGQGKKLIENGQQVLSGWTDMSKQDLLPTWQFAVYGNPSMTVAYDFEEVFSGGSSLAFTGSLSAQQTRIPLYQTHLVLGKNNTATLTLKGDVSALSLYVEDANGKRHMFALDAITPSASQQDWRSYEVSLSALAKQSITQLGVSFSEGSSEENVNMYLGQLAIH
;
A
#
# COMPACT_ATOMS: atom_id res chain seq x y z
N MET A 1 -83.14 30.06 17.42
CA MET A 1 -82.55 28.74 17.56
C MET A 1 -81.20 28.80 16.85
N MET A 2 -80.10 28.92 17.62
CA MET A 2 -78.76 29.07 17.11
C MET A 2 -78.08 27.72 17.04
N HIS A 3 -77.66 27.33 15.88
CA HIS A 3 -76.72 26.19 15.74
C HIS A 3 -75.32 26.68 15.75
N LYS A 4 -74.57 26.26 16.77
CA LYS A 4 -73.12 26.42 16.85
C LYS A 4 -72.43 25.29 16.10
N THR A 5 -71.76 25.61 15.04
CA THR A 5 -70.84 24.74 14.35
C THR A 5 -69.44 24.85 15.00
N LEU A 6 -68.98 23.77 15.57
CA LEU A 6 -67.60 23.61 16.04
C LEU A 6 -66.68 23.32 14.86
N SER A 7 -65.79 24.24 14.56
CA SER A 7 -64.69 23.99 13.60
C SER A 7 -63.50 23.40 14.36
N SER A 8 -63.19 22.13 14.06
CA SER A 8 -61.98 21.47 14.55
C SER A 8 -60.79 21.93 13.72
N LEU A 9 -59.91 22.69 14.34
CA LEU A 9 -58.60 23.01 13.75
C LEU A 9 -57.70 21.80 13.90
N LEU A 10 -57.42 21.09 12.78
CA LEU A 10 -56.32 20.15 12.71
C LEU A 10 -55.00 20.93 12.63
N LEU A 11 -54.21 20.91 13.71
CA LEU A 11 -52.82 21.32 13.67
C LEU A 11 -52.00 20.24 12.95
N CYS A 12 -51.73 20.47 11.67
CA CYS A 12 -50.66 19.72 10.99
C CYS A 12 -49.31 20.22 11.51
N THR A 13 -48.73 19.53 12.48
CA THR A 13 -47.32 19.68 12.80
C THR A 13 -46.50 19.14 11.64
N ALA A 14 -46.08 20.02 10.75
CA ALA A 14 -45.07 19.73 9.75
C ALA A 14 -43.75 19.46 10.51
N PHE A 15 -43.38 18.19 10.63
CA PHE A 15 -42.00 17.82 10.93
C PHE A 15 -41.16 18.33 9.74
N PHE A 16 -40.54 19.47 9.92
CA PHE A 16 -39.37 19.85 9.14
C PHE A 16 -38.29 18.84 9.47
N CYS A 17 -38.18 17.79 8.65
CA CYS A 17 -36.97 17.03 8.50
C CYS A 17 -35.95 18.03 7.96
N GLN A 18 -35.19 18.69 8.84
CA GLN A 18 -33.96 19.36 8.46
C GLN A 18 -33.09 18.23 7.91
N ALA A 19 -33.07 18.09 6.59
CA ALA A 19 -31.96 17.49 5.92
C ALA A 19 -30.73 18.26 6.42
N GLN A 20 -29.97 17.66 7.32
CA GLN A 20 -28.60 18.09 7.57
C GLN A 20 -27.97 18.08 6.17
N SER A 21 -27.77 19.26 5.62
CA SER A 21 -26.80 19.42 4.57
C SER A 21 -25.52 18.91 5.19
N ASN A 22 -25.13 17.69 4.83
CA ASN A 22 -23.78 17.21 5.08
C ASN A 22 -22.89 18.22 4.36
N ASP A 23 -22.44 19.21 5.09
CA ASP A 23 -21.38 20.07 4.62
C ASP A 23 -20.17 19.13 4.47
N ILE A 24 -19.96 18.71 3.23
CA ILE A 24 -18.86 17.81 2.83
C ILE A 24 -17.54 18.36 3.40
N ARG A 25 -17.42 19.67 3.53
CA ARG A 25 -16.26 20.36 4.11
C ARG A 25 -16.10 20.14 5.61
N ALA A 26 -17.17 20.01 6.36
CA ALA A 26 -17.10 19.79 7.82
C ALA A 26 -16.65 18.36 8.19
N ASN A 27 -16.73 17.41 7.26
CA ASN A 27 -16.29 16.01 7.44
C ASN A 27 -14.98 15.67 6.72
N GLN A 28 -14.42 16.55 5.90
CA GLN A 28 -13.13 16.34 5.26
C GLN A 28 -12.02 16.77 6.21
N ALA A 29 -11.18 15.80 6.59
CA ALA A 29 -9.90 16.14 7.18
C ALA A 29 -9.06 16.89 6.15
N PRO A 30 -8.23 17.84 6.57
CA PRO A 30 -7.21 18.37 5.68
C PRO A 30 -6.19 17.26 5.40
N PHE A 31 -6.25 16.69 4.21
CA PHE A 31 -5.24 15.77 3.70
C PHE A 31 -4.09 16.51 3.01
N ALA A 32 -4.21 17.82 2.88
CA ALA A 32 -3.21 18.70 2.30
C ALA A 32 -3.21 20.04 3.02
N LEU A 33 -2.03 20.57 3.33
CA LEU A 33 -1.87 21.89 3.93
C LEU A 33 -1.08 22.79 2.98
N THR A 34 -1.47 24.06 2.94
CA THR A 34 -0.61 25.10 2.37
C THR A 34 0.63 25.25 3.26
N LEU A 35 1.68 25.87 2.73
CA LEU A 35 2.89 26.12 3.51
C LEU A 35 2.58 26.96 4.77
N GLU A 36 1.74 27.97 4.66
CA GLU A 36 1.34 28.82 5.79
C GLU A 36 0.57 28.03 6.86
N GLN A 37 -0.38 27.20 6.45
CA GLN A 37 -1.12 26.30 7.35
C GLN A 37 -0.17 25.36 8.09
N ALA A 38 0.77 24.74 7.37
CA ALA A 38 1.73 23.82 7.97
C ALA A 38 2.68 24.53 8.94
N MET A 39 3.19 25.71 8.60
CA MET A 39 4.05 26.52 9.48
C MET A 39 3.37 26.92 10.79
N ASN A 40 2.05 27.17 10.74
CA ASN A 40 1.25 27.57 11.89
C ASN A 40 0.43 26.42 12.50
N TRP A 41 0.69 25.19 12.07
CA TRP A 41 -0.10 24.04 12.49
C TRP A 41 0.05 23.75 13.98
N THR A 42 -1.09 23.46 14.61
CA THR A 42 -1.19 22.87 15.95
C THR A 42 -2.35 21.88 15.97
N ALA A 43 -2.39 21.01 16.97
CA ALA A 43 -3.49 20.06 17.15
C ALA A 43 -4.87 20.73 17.31
N GLN A 44 -4.92 22.03 17.65
CA GLN A 44 -6.12 22.84 17.85
C GLN A 44 -6.45 23.75 16.66
N SER A 45 -5.66 23.70 15.58
CA SER A 45 -5.93 24.51 14.38
C SER A 45 -7.22 24.07 13.68
N ASP A 46 -7.95 25.00 13.07
CA ASP A 46 -9.16 24.72 12.26
C ASP A 46 -8.87 23.82 11.05
N PHE A 47 -7.61 23.76 10.61
CA PHE A 47 -7.10 22.88 9.57
C PHE A 47 -6.46 21.59 10.14
N SER A 48 -6.78 21.23 11.37
CA SER A 48 -6.46 19.94 11.99
C SER A 48 -7.74 19.11 12.15
N SER A 49 -7.63 17.79 12.17
CA SER A 49 -8.78 16.89 12.37
C SER A 49 -8.44 15.68 13.22
N ALA A 50 -9.01 15.60 14.40
CA ALA A 50 -8.91 14.42 15.25
C ALA A 50 -9.50 13.14 14.61
N LYS A 51 -10.38 13.27 13.62
CA LYS A 51 -10.95 12.14 12.89
C LYS A 51 -9.92 11.42 12.01
N ASN A 52 -8.83 12.11 11.60
CA ASN A 52 -7.77 11.53 10.80
C ASN A 52 -6.64 10.89 11.62
N ILE A 53 -6.75 10.84 12.94
CA ILE A 53 -5.73 10.22 13.80
C ILE A 53 -5.81 8.71 13.69
N SER A 54 -4.74 8.07 13.22
CA SER A 54 -4.54 6.63 13.37
C SER A 54 -4.10 6.31 14.79
N LYS A 55 -4.74 5.31 15.38
CA LYS A 55 -4.35 4.73 16.68
C LYS A 55 -3.85 3.28 16.51
N GLN A 56 -3.79 2.81 15.27
CA GLN A 56 -3.32 1.48 14.95
C GLN A 56 -1.79 1.46 15.09
N PRO A 57 -1.23 0.68 16.03
CA PRO A 57 0.22 0.55 16.12
C PRO A 57 0.77 -0.20 14.91
N LEU A 58 1.99 0.14 14.50
CA LEU A 58 2.69 -0.59 13.45
C LEU A 58 2.97 -2.02 13.92
N ALA A 59 2.35 -3.00 13.27
CA ALA A 59 2.50 -4.40 13.62
C ALA A 59 3.91 -4.90 13.28
N ARG A 60 4.45 -5.78 14.13
CA ARG A 60 5.70 -6.46 13.84
C ARG A 60 5.53 -7.45 12.70
N ARG A 61 6.41 -7.38 11.70
CA ARG A 61 6.46 -8.32 10.58
C ARG A 61 7.49 -9.42 10.80
N TYR A 62 7.18 -10.55 10.21
CA TYR A 62 8.08 -11.69 10.13
C TYR A 62 8.36 -11.95 8.65
N GLY A 63 9.64 -11.99 8.29
CA GLY A 63 10.06 -12.31 6.94
C GLY A 63 9.81 -13.78 6.61
N ALA A 64 9.51 -14.07 5.35
CA ALA A 64 9.35 -15.41 4.86
C ALA A 64 10.71 -16.13 4.79
N GLN A 65 10.88 -17.17 5.58
CA GLN A 65 11.91 -18.16 5.29
C GLN A 65 11.46 -19.16 4.21
N LEU A 66 10.18 -19.16 3.86
CA LEU A 66 9.53 -20.15 3.01
C LEU A 66 8.65 -19.45 1.97
N ASP A 67 9.26 -18.69 1.07
CA ASP A 67 8.50 -18.15 -0.06
C ASP A 67 8.16 -19.30 -1.02
N PRO A 68 6.90 -19.44 -1.46
CA PRO A 68 6.50 -20.51 -2.37
C PRO A 68 7.14 -20.40 -3.74
N SER A 69 7.54 -19.22 -4.18
CA SER A 69 8.10 -19.01 -5.51
C SER A 69 9.59 -19.28 -5.57
N ARG A 70 10.35 -18.88 -4.54
CA ARG A 70 11.81 -19.03 -4.50
C ARG A 70 12.31 -19.20 -3.06
N ALA A 71 13.20 -20.14 -2.86
CA ALA A 71 14.01 -20.21 -1.65
C ALA A 71 15.09 -19.10 -1.69
N ASN A 72 15.43 -18.55 -0.52
CA ASN A 72 16.56 -17.64 -0.32
C ASN A 72 16.44 -16.23 -0.93
N LEU A 73 15.22 -15.69 -1.02
CA LEU A 73 15.05 -14.27 -1.32
C LEU A 73 15.69 -13.40 -0.23
N ASP A 74 16.33 -12.31 -0.66
CA ASP A 74 16.98 -11.38 0.27
C ASP A 74 15.97 -10.58 1.07
N THR A 75 15.93 -10.80 2.38
CA THR A 75 15.01 -10.15 3.31
C THR A 75 15.34 -8.68 3.60
N HIS A 76 16.51 -8.19 3.17
CA HIS A 76 16.94 -6.80 3.38
C HIS A 76 16.39 -5.86 2.30
N VAL A 77 16.05 -6.40 1.12
CA VAL A 77 15.42 -5.60 0.07
C VAL A 77 14.06 -5.13 0.53
N LYS A 78 13.84 -3.83 0.45
CA LYS A 78 12.57 -3.18 0.80
C LYS A 78 11.88 -2.68 -0.46
N VAL A 79 10.55 -2.57 -0.39
CA VAL A 79 9.73 -2.00 -1.46
C VAL A 79 8.99 -0.78 -0.92
N LEU A 80 9.24 0.37 -1.55
CA LEU A 80 8.44 1.58 -1.38
C LEU A 80 7.39 1.63 -2.49
N TYR A 81 6.16 1.83 -2.12
CA TYR A 81 5.00 1.90 -3.01
C TYR A 81 4.42 3.32 -2.98
N ALA A 82 4.51 4.04 -4.08
CA ALA A 82 4.14 5.46 -4.18
C ALA A 82 3.09 5.69 -5.27
N PRO A 83 1.79 5.44 -4.99
CA PRO A 83 0.71 5.80 -5.91
C PRO A 83 0.67 7.31 -6.13
N ASP A 84 0.60 7.75 -7.39
CA ASP A 84 0.59 9.17 -7.72
C ASP A 84 -0.82 9.77 -7.58
N GLY A 85 -0.92 10.89 -6.89
CA GLY A 85 -2.17 11.62 -6.72
C GLY A 85 -3.13 11.02 -5.70
N MET A 86 -2.65 10.46 -4.59
CA MET A 86 -3.46 9.82 -3.55
C MET A 86 -4.66 10.66 -3.09
N ASN A 87 -4.52 11.99 -3.01
CA ASN A 87 -5.61 12.89 -2.65
C ASN A 87 -6.75 12.97 -3.68
N ASN A 88 -6.59 12.39 -4.87
CA ASN A 88 -7.65 12.38 -5.88
C ASN A 88 -8.61 11.19 -5.71
N PHE A 89 -8.23 10.15 -4.97
CA PHE A 89 -9.00 8.91 -4.92
C PHE A 89 -9.00 8.18 -3.57
N ALA A 90 -8.15 8.58 -2.61
CA ALA A 90 -7.95 7.85 -1.35
C ALA A 90 -8.21 8.70 -0.09
N ASN A 91 -8.58 9.95 -0.23
CA ASN A 91 -8.75 10.93 0.83
C ASN A 91 -10.12 10.87 1.51
N TYR A 92 -10.49 9.75 2.07
CA TYR A 92 -11.72 9.56 2.85
C TYR A 92 -11.40 9.09 4.27
N LEU A 93 -12.32 9.32 5.20
CA LEU A 93 -12.19 8.92 6.62
C LEU A 93 -13.17 7.85 7.05
N ASP A 94 -14.29 7.73 6.34
CA ASP A 94 -15.39 6.83 6.65
C ASP A 94 -15.80 6.06 5.39
N THR A 95 -16.59 4.99 5.57
CA THR A 95 -17.09 4.17 4.48
C THR A 95 -17.73 5.00 3.38
N GLN A 96 -17.24 4.86 2.18
CA GLN A 96 -17.80 5.47 0.97
C GLN A 96 -18.87 4.56 0.38
N ALA A 97 -20.03 5.13 0.01
CA ALA A 97 -21.12 4.40 -0.67
C ALA A 97 -20.81 4.23 -2.17
N THR A 98 -19.60 3.82 -2.49
CA THR A 98 -19.08 3.69 -3.85
C THR A 98 -18.17 2.49 -3.91
N PHE A 99 -18.47 1.53 -4.78
CA PHE A 99 -17.61 0.40 -5.06
C PHE A 99 -16.52 0.78 -6.06
N ASN A 100 -15.41 0.07 -6.03
CA ASN A 100 -14.32 0.16 -7.00
C ASN A 100 -13.58 1.51 -7.01
N LEU A 101 -13.45 2.16 -5.85
CA LEU A 101 -12.40 3.16 -5.68
C LEU A 101 -11.03 2.45 -5.64
N TYR A 102 -9.95 3.22 -5.86
CA TYR A 102 -8.60 2.67 -5.76
C TYR A 102 -8.41 1.95 -4.42
N ASN A 103 -7.86 0.75 -4.50
CA ASN A 103 -7.61 -0.14 -3.38
C ASN A 103 -6.24 -0.79 -3.54
N PHE A 104 -5.71 -1.37 -2.47
CA PHE A 104 -4.44 -2.08 -2.48
C PHE A 104 -4.51 -3.35 -1.64
N THR A 105 -3.99 -4.47 -2.15
CA THR A 105 -4.12 -5.78 -1.51
C THR A 105 -2.79 -6.48 -1.22
N HIS A 106 -1.68 -6.08 -1.84
CA HIS A 106 -0.39 -6.77 -1.75
C HIS A 106 0.54 -6.25 -0.64
N TRP A 107 -0.03 -5.96 0.54
CA TRP A 107 0.70 -5.42 1.69
C TRP A 107 1.89 -6.27 2.13
N SER A 108 1.81 -7.58 1.97
CA SER A 108 2.88 -8.52 2.33
C SER A 108 4.19 -8.27 1.58
N GLN A 109 4.14 -7.62 0.42
CA GLN A 109 5.26 -7.43 -0.49
C GLN A 109 5.80 -6.00 -0.56
N ILE A 110 5.24 -5.07 0.25
CA ILE A 110 5.77 -3.70 0.37
C ILE A 110 6.18 -3.40 1.81
N ASP A 111 7.08 -2.46 1.99
CA ASP A 111 7.59 -2.05 3.31
C ASP A 111 7.17 -0.63 3.69
N VAL A 112 7.03 0.24 2.71
CA VAL A 112 6.66 1.64 2.89
C VAL A 112 5.60 2.02 1.86
N LEU A 113 4.47 2.56 2.32
CA LEU A 113 3.52 3.28 1.49
C LEU A 113 3.85 4.77 1.56
N ASN A 114 4.19 5.38 0.45
CA ASN A 114 4.30 6.83 0.36
C ASN A 114 2.96 7.43 -0.11
N TRP A 115 2.37 8.27 0.72
CA TRP A 115 1.20 9.06 0.36
C TRP A 115 1.64 10.17 -0.61
N PHE A 116 1.86 9.79 -1.88
CA PHE A 116 2.38 10.70 -2.87
C PHE A 116 1.23 11.54 -3.46
N ALA A 117 1.27 12.82 -3.20
CA ALA A 117 0.33 13.82 -3.69
C ALA A 117 0.97 15.21 -3.57
N GLY A 118 0.31 16.23 -4.07
CA GLY A 118 0.70 17.62 -3.86
C GLY A 118 0.41 18.51 -5.04
N THR A 119 0.40 19.81 -4.77
CA THR A 119 0.36 20.90 -5.74
C THR A 119 1.30 22.00 -5.26
N ALA A 120 1.57 23.00 -6.12
CA ALA A 120 2.40 24.15 -5.73
C ALA A 120 1.82 24.92 -4.52
N ASP A 121 0.49 24.91 -4.36
CA ASP A 121 -0.20 25.62 -3.27
C ASP A 121 -0.33 24.76 -2.01
N HIS A 122 -0.49 23.44 -2.15
CA HIS A 122 -0.65 22.52 -1.05
C HIS A 122 0.58 21.61 -0.95
N VAL A 123 1.57 22.08 -0.22
CA VAL A 123 2.92 21.50 -0.17
C VAL A 123 3.00 20.29 0.75
N VAL A 124 2.27 20.26 1.87
CA VAL A 124 2.34 19.20 2.88
C VAL A 124 1.16 18.26 2.73
N GLN A 125 1.44 16.97 2.52
CA GLN A 125 0.44 15.95 2.25
C GLN A 125 0.36 14.96 3.41
N ILE A 126 -0.84 14.82 3.97
CA ILE A 126 -1.12 14.01 5.16
C ILE A 126 -1.88 12.75 4.75
N PRO A 127 -1.40 11.55 5.09
CA PRO A 127 -2.09 10.30 4.79
C PRO A 127 -3.48 10.21 5.44
N ALA A 128 -4.42 9.59 4.75
CA ALA A 128 -5.74 9.30 5.30
C ALA A 128 -5.69 8.13 6.28
N ARG A 129 -6.32 8.29 7.45
CA ARG A 129 -6.37 7.30 8.54
C ARG A 129 -6.73 5.89 8.07
N PRO A 130 -7.76 5.63 7.23
CA PRO A 130 -8.10 4.28 6.81
C PRO A 130 -6.94 3.52 6.15
N TRP A 131 -6.11 4.23 5.42
CA TRP A 131 -4.92 3.67 4.78
C TRP A 131 -3.79 3.44 5.77
N VAL A 132 -3.56 4.36 6.70
CA VAL A 132 -2.57 4.21 7.78
C VAL A 132 -2.93 3.01 8.66
N ASP A 133 -4.20 2.92 9.10
CA ASP A 133 -4.67 1.82 9.93
C ASP A 133 -4.44 0.46 9.27
N THR A 134 -4.73 0.35 7.98
CA THR A 134 -4.57 -0.91 7.23
C THR A 134 -3.11 -1.25 6.98
N ALA A 135 -2.31 -0.27 6.55
CA ALA A 135 -0.86 -0.45 6.38
C ALA A 135 -0.21 -0.92 7.70
N HIS A 136 -0.53 -0.28 8.81
CA HIS A 136 0.01 -0.63 10.13
C HIS A 136 -0.39 -2.02 10.60
N ARG A 137 -1.64 -2.47 10.37
CA ARG A 137 -2.03 -3.87 10.64
C ARG A 137 -1.19 -4.87 9.85
N ASN A 138 -0.78 -4.50 8.66
CA ASN A 138 0.10 -5.29 7.81
C ASN A 138 1.61 -5.03 8.07
N GLY A 139 1.94 -4.20 9.06
CA GLY A 139 3.31 -3.84 9.42
C GLY A 139 4.05 -3.03 8.36
N VAL A 140 3.31 -2.30 7.53
CA VAL A 140 3.83 -1.39 6.50
C VAL A 140 3.83 0.02 7.03
N LYS A 141 4.96 0.71 6.94
CA LYS A 141 5.07 2.13 7.28
C LYS A 141 4.34 3.00 6.27
N VAL A 142 3.80 4.12 6.73
CA VAL A 142 3.19 5.13 5.86
C VAL A 142 3.91 6.45 6.04
N ILE A 143 4.38 7.04 4.94
CA ILE A 143 5.02 8.36 4.95
C ILE A 143 4.22 9.35 4.11
N GLY A 144 4.07 10.58 4.62
CA GLY A 144 3.50 11.69 3.87
C GLY A 144 4.48 12.26 2.85
N SER A 145 4.07 13.28 2.11
CA SER A 145 4.93 13.96 1.14
C SER A 145 5.03 15.46 1.40
N ILE A 146 6.22 16.00 1.22
CA ILE A 146 6.47 17.42 1.07
C ILE A 146 6.72 17.67 -0.42
N PHE A 147 5.80 18.36 -1.07
CA PHE A 147 5.80 18.48 -2.51
C PHE A 147 6.21 19.90 -2.96
N LEU A 148 7.48 20.06 -3.34
CA LEU A 148 7.98 21.28 -3.97
C LEU A 148 8.03 21.06 -5.49
N ALA A 149 7.02 21.56 -6.18
CA ALA A 149 6.77 21.28 -7.58
C ALA A 149 7.87 21.83 -8.52
N ILE A 150 7.97 21.25 -9.70
CA ILE A 150 8.72 21.89 -10.79
C ILE A 150 8.07 23.22 -11.19
N ALA A 151 8.85 24.13 -11.71
CA ALA A 151 8.36 25.46 -12.07
C ALA A 151 7.20 25.44 -13.06
N LYS A 152 7.19 24.49 -14.01
CA LYS A 152 6.08 24.28 -14.96
C LYS A 152 4.73 24.08 -14.28
N TYR A 153 4.72 23.55 -13.05
CA TYR A 153 3.51 23.31 -12.25
C TYR A 153 3.40 24.28 -11.06
N GLY A 154 3.97 25.48 -11.20
CA GLY A 154 3.85 26.57 -10.22
C GLY A 154 4.93 26.59 -9.13
N GLY A 155 5.89 25.66 -9.14
CA GLY A 155 6.98 25.65 -8.17
C GLY A 155 7.78 26.95 -8.14
N SER A 156 8.16 27.42 -6.95
CA SER A 156 8.85 28.69 -6.76
C SER A 156 9.98 28.59 -5.74
N PRO A 157 11.16 29.16 -6.00
CA PRO A 157 12.21 29.33 -5.00
C PRO A 157 11.72 30.02 -3.73
N ASP A 158 10.75 30.95 -3.83
CA ASP A 158 10.20 31.67 -2.68
C ASP A 158 9.42 30.73 -1.74
N THR A 159 8.72 29.73 -2.29
CA THR A 159 8.05 28.69 -1.50
C THR A 159 9.08 27.85 -0.72
N ALA A 160 10.17 27.46 -1.39
CA ALA A 160 11.25 26.71 -0.74
C ALA A 160 11.95 27.58 0.34
N GLU A 161 12.22 28.86 0.07
CA GLU A 161 12.81 29.78 1.03
C GLU A 161 11.91 29.97 2.27
N ALA A 162 10.59 30.09 2.06
CA ALA A 162 9.62 30.20 3.13
C ALA A 162 9.54 28.93 3.99
N LEU A 163 9.65 27.73 3.38
CA LEU A 163 9.74 26.45 4.09
C LEU A 163 10.97 26.40 5.00
N LEU A 164 12.10 27.00 4.57
CA LEU A 164 13.38 26.99 5.26
C LEU A 164 13.52 28.09 6.35
N LYS A 165 12.42 28.73 6.76
CA LYS A 165 12.46 29.72 7.82
C LYS A 165 12.89 29.13 9.15
N GLN A 166 13.72 29.88 9.86
CA GLN A 166 14.17 29.56 11.21
C GLN A 166 13.59 30.55 12.23
N ASP A 167 13.46 30.13 13.46
CA ASP A 167 13.12 30.97 14.58
C ASP A 167 14.36 31.73 15.11
N ASP A 168 14.17 32.57 16.16
CA ASP A 168 15.22 33.36 16.77
C ASP A 168 16.35 32.52 17.40
N GLN A 169 16.15 31.20 17.56
CA GLN A 169 17.12 30.25 18.08
C GLN A 169 17.83 29.46 16.96
N GLY A 170 17.54 29.79 15.69
CA GLY A 170 18.09 29.10 14.54
C GLY A 170 17.46 27.73 14.24
N ARG A 171 16.33 27.39 14.87
CA ARG A 171 15.64 26.12 14.64
C ARG A 171 14.71 26.24 13.44
N PHE A 172 14.69 25.23 12.57
CA PHE A 172 13.78 25.20 11.44
C PHE A 172 12.35 24.94 11.90
N ILE A 173 11.49 25.95 11.76
CA ILE A 173 10.09 25.90 12.22
C ILE A 173 9.35 24.73 11.56
N MET A 174 9.47 24.59 10.23
CA MET A 174 8.79 23.53 9.49
C MET A 174 9.25 22.13 9.93
N ALA A 175 10.52 21.93 10.26
CA ALA A 175 11.01 20.63 10.70
C ALA A 175 10.29 20.15 11.97
N HIS A 176 10.09 21.05 12.96
CA HIS A 176 9.30 20.72 14.15
C HIS A 176 7.83 20.44 13.79
N ARG A 177 7.23 21.25 12.90
CA ARG A 177 5.83 21.02 12.47
C ARG A 177 5.63 19.69 11.78
N LEU A 178 6.58 19.25 10.94
CA LEU A 178 6.50 17.97 10.28
C LEU A 178 6.55 16.81 11.29
N VAL A 179 7.40 16.90 12.30
CA VAL A 179 7.43 15.92 13.39
C VAL A 179 6.11 15.94 14.18
N ASP A 180 5.62 17.12 14.58
CA ASP A 180 4.37 17.28 15.32
C ASP A 180 3.17 16.70 14.54
N ILE A 181 3.07 17.00 13.24
CA ILE A 181 1.99 16.55 12.36
C ILE A 181 2.02 15.02 12.23
N ALA A 182 3.18 14.42 11.94
CA ALA A 182 3.29 12.99 11.79
C ALA A 182 2.94 12.23 13.08
N GLN A 183 3.43 12.70 14.22
CA GLN A 183 3.10 12.14 15.54
C GLN A 183 1.61 12.28 15.88
N TYR A 184 1.01 13.44 15.58
CA TYR A 184 -0.40 13.68 15.85
C TYR A 184 -1.32 12.76 15.05
N TYR A 185 -1.06 12.62 13.74
CA TYR A 185 -1.87 11.78 12.87
C TYR A 185 -1.50 10.29 12.93
N GLY A 186 -0.34 9.95 13.50
CA GLY A 186 0.09 8.57 13.75
C GLY A 186 0.61 7.87 12.50
N PHE A 187 1.36 8.56 11.63
CA PHE A 187 2.06 7.98 10.50
C PHE A 187 3.59 8.13 10.65
N ASP A 188 4.39 7.50 9.77
CA ASP A 188 5.77 7.11 10.09
C ASP A 188 6.85 8.00 9.46
N GLY A 189 6.52 9.12 8.86
CA GLY A 189 7.55 10.00 8.31
C GLY A 189 7.19 10.74 7.04
N TRP A 190 8.22 11.14 6.28
CA TRP A 190 8.06 12.05 5.15
C TRP A 190 8.98 11.73 3.98
N LEU A 191 8.47 11.86 2.77
CA LEU A 191 9.27 12.02 1.57
C LEU A 191 9.38 13.51 1.21
N MET A 192 10.59 14.04 1.14
CA MET A 192 10.87 15.35 0.57
C MET A 192 11.01 15.23 -0.95
N ASN A 193 9.95 15.58 -1.67
CA ASN A 193 9.94 15.66 -3.13
C ASN A 193 10.31 17.08 -3.55
N GLN A 194 11.61 17.39 -3.55
CA GLN A 194 12.14 18.72 -3.90
C GLN A 194 12.52 18.78 -5.36
N GLU A 195 11.61 19.27 -6.21
CA GLU A 195 11.82 19.44 -7.65
C GLU A 195 11.80 20.92 -8.11
N THR A 196 11.72 21.85 -7.17
CA THR A 196 11.83 23.28 -7.49
C THR A 196 13.29 23.66 -7.73
N ASN A 197 13.62 24.15 -8.92
CA ASN A 197 14.94 24.68 -9.21
C ASN A 197 15.13 26.01 -8.45
N LEU A 198 15.99 26.03 -7.43
CA LEU A 198 16.19 27.17 -6.55
C LEU A 198 16.99 28.31 -7.20
N THR A 199 17.59 28.05 -8.35
CA THR A 199 18.26 29.09 -9.14
C THR A 199 17.31 29.83 -10.08
N ALA A 200 16.05 29.41 -10.21
CA ALA A 200 15.08 30.01 -11.11
C ALA A 200 14.75 31.45 -10.72
N ILE A 201 14.58 32.31 -11.70
CA ILE A 201 14.10 33.68 -11.54
C ILE A 201 12.66 33.75 -12.05
N LYS A 202 11.81 34.41 -11.28
CA LYS A 202 10.44 34.75 -11.67
C LYS A 202 10.31 36.26 -11.81
N ASP A 203 9.49 36.68 -12.76
CA ASP A 203 9.17 38.10 -12.98
C ASP A 203 8.08 38.59 -11.99
N ALA A 204 7.62 39.82 -12.19
CA ALA A 204 6.61 40.44 -11.36
C ALA A 204 5.23 39.77 -11.47
N GLU A 205 4.98 39.10 -12.58
CA GLU A 205 3.77 38.31 -12.87
C GLU A 205 3.87 36.85 -12.35
N ASN A 206 4.98 36.52 -11.64
CA ASN A 206 5.29 35.20 -11.10
C ASN A 206 5.56 34.14 -12.21
N GLU A 207 5.90 34.57 -13.40
CA GLU A 207 6.27 33.69 -14.51
C GLU A 207 7.78 33.46 -14.55
N LEU A 208 8.20 32.30 -15.07
CA LEU A 208 9.62 31.97 -15.21
C LEU A 208 10.29 32.85 -16.27
N VAL A 209 11.42 33.43 -15.88
CA VAL A 209 12.30 34.12 -16.84
C VAL A 209 13.24 33.10 -17.47
N GLU A 210 12.90 32.64 -18.66
CA GLU A 210 13.68 31.63 -19.37
C GLU A 210 15.14 32.08 -19.61
N GLY A 211 16.07 31.14 -19.46
CA GLY A 211 17.50 31.36 -19.70
C GLY A 211 18.22 32.20 -18.65
N GLN A 212 17.52 32.70 -17.63
CA GLN A 212 18.15 33.42 -16.52
C GLN A 212 18.16 32.57 -15.24
N LYS A 213 19.21 32.76 -14.45
CA LYS A 213 19.31 32.10 -13.14
C LYS A 213 20.05 32.96 -12.12
N ASP A 214 19.61 32.91 -10.88
CA ASP A 214 20.35 33.41 -9.72
C ASP A 214 21.12 32.28 -9.06
N ALA A 215 22.33 32.03 -9.52
CA ALA A 215 23.17 30.96 -9.02
C ALA A 215 23.60 31.19 -7.57
N ARG A 216 23.72 32.44 -7.08
CA ARG A 216 24.07 32.74 -5.70
C ARG A 216 22.93 32.39 -4.76
N ARG A 217 21.72 32.90 -5.04
CA ARG A 217 20.52 32.54 -4.27
C ARG A 217 20.30 31.03 -4.27
N GLY A 218 20.42 30.40 -5.45
CA GLY A 218 20.29 28.95 -5.58
C GLY A 218 21.22 28.17 -4.68
N ALA A 219 22.51 28.54 -4.65
CA ALA A 219 23.49 27.90 -3.79
C ALA A 219 23.21 28.14 -2.28
N GLU A 220 22.84 29.37 -1.90
CA GLU A 220 22.46 29.71 -0.52
C GLU A 220 21.27 28.87 -0.05
N LEU A 221 20.21 28.77 -0.86
CA LEU A 221 19.02 27.98 -0.57
C LEU A 221 19.30 26.47 -0.61
N GLY A 222 20.15 26.00 -1.50
CA GLY A 222 20.55 24.60 -1.60
C GLY A 222 21.28 24.13 -0.33
N GLN A 223 22.23 24.92 0.15
CA GLN A 223 22.92 24.65 1.42
C GLN A 223 21.96 24.71 2.62
N LYS A 224 21.03 25.64 2.61
CA LYS A 224 20.02 25.76 3.67
C LYS A 224 19.03 24.58 3.65
N MET A 225 18.67 24.06 2.46
CA MET A 225 17.87 22.84 2.31
C MET A 225 18.62 21.62 2.86
N LEU A 226 19.91 21.49 2.58
CA LEU A 226 20.71 20.42 3.15
C LEU A 226 20.74 20.50 4.68
N ALA A 227 20.98 21.69 5.24
CA ALA A 227 20.95 21.90 6.69
C ALA A 227 19.57 21.60 7.28
N PHE A 228 18.48 21.93 6.58
CA PHE A 228 17.10 21.58 6.95
C PHE A 228 16.92 20.06 7.02
N MET A 229 17.35 19.33 5.99
CA MET A 229 17.22 17.88 5.95
C MET A 229 18.01 17.20 7.09
N GLN A 230 19.23 17.64 7.32
CA GLN A 230 20.05 17.16 8.46
C GLN A 230 19.37 17.43 9.79
N TYR A 231 18.82 18.62 9.96
CA TYR A 231 18.10 19.00 11.18
C TYR A 231 16.82 18.17 11.37
N LEU A 232 16.00 18.03 10.32
CA LEU A 232 14.76 17.24 10.37
C LEU A 232 15.05 15.78 10.71
N THR A 233 16.03 15.17 10.05
CA THR A 233 16.44 13.79 10.32
C THR A 233 16.96 13.62 11.75
N ALA A 234 17.71 14.62 12.27
CA ALA A 234 18.26 14.56 13.63
C ALA A 234 17.20 14.69 14.73
N ILE A 235 16.11 15.46 14.50
CA ILE A 235 15.01 15.64 15.48
C ILE A 235 13.89 14.62 15.30
N ALA A 236 13.87 13.86 14.21
CA ALA A 236 12.89 12.83 13.97
C ALA A 236 12.95 11.77 15.09
N PRO A 237 11.82 11.43 15.74
CA PRO A 237 11.82 10.43 16.79
C PRO A 237 12.13 9.05 16.22
N GLN A 238 12.59 8.15 17.07
CA GLN A 238 12.91 6.78 16.68
C GLN A 238 11.70 6.11 15.99
N GLY A 239 11.93 5.55 14.80
CA GLY A 239 10.92 4.88 13.97
C GLY A 239 10.30 5.77 12.89
N MET A 240 10.43 7.10 13.00
CA MET A 240 10.08 8.02 11.93
C MET A 240 11.18 7.99 10.85
N GLU A 241 10.80 7.94 9.58
CA GLU A 241 11.72 7.90 8.45
C GLU A 241 11.62 9.19 7.61
N ILE A 242 12.76 9.76 7.28
CA ILE A 242 12.87 10.92 6.40
C ILE A 242 13.53 10.47 5.11
N HIS A 243 12.80 10.54 4.01
CA HIS A 243 13.26 10.16 2.69
C HIS A 243 13.51 11.38 1.83
N TRP A 244 14.50 11.31 0.96
CA TRP A 244 14.83 12.33 -0.04
C TRP A 244 14.66 11.79 -1.45
N TYR A 245 14.11 12.61 -2.37
CA TYR A 245 14.05 12.28 -3.79
C TYR A 245 15.23 12.85 -4.57
N ASP A 246 15.83 12.04 -5.43
CA ASP A 246 16.97 12.41 -6.29
C ASP A 246 16.55 13.42 -7.36
N SER A 247 16.72 14.70 -7.07
CA SER A 247 16.43 15.78 -8.02
C SER A 247 17.34 16.98 -7.83
N MET A 248 17.46 17.53 -6.63
CA MET A 248 18.21 18.75 -6.37
C MET A 248 19.67 18.46 -6.00
N LEU A 249 20.56 19.34 -6.46
CA LEU A 249 21.97 19.38 -6.11
C LEU A 249 22.24 20.44 -5.01
N GLU A 250 23.39 20.35 -4.34
CA GLU A 250 23.78 21.30 -3.28
C GLU A 250 23.81 22.77 -3.72
N ASN A 251 23.99 23.04 -5.02
CA ASN A 251 23.97 24.38 -5.59
C ASN A 251 22.54 24.89 -5.91
N GLY A 252 21.50 24.13 -5.50
CA GLY A 252 20.10 24.48 -5.71
C GLY A 252 19.55 24.21 -7.12
N GLU A 253 20.37 23.71 -8.05
CA GLU A 253 19.87 23.29 -9.38
C GLU A 253 19.16 21.94 -9.26
N VAL A 254 18.07 21.75 -10.01
CA VAL A 254 17.41 20.46 -10.17
C VAL A 254 18.01 19.75 -11.39
N ARG A 255 18.65 18.61 -11.12
CA ARG A 255 19.23 17.73 -12.14
C ARG A 255 19.22 16.29 -11.65
N TRP A 256 18.24 15.52 -12.03
CA TRP A 256 18.14 14.10 -11.68
C TRP A 256 19.40 13.33 -12.06
N GLN A 257 20.04 12.72 -11.09
CA GLN A 257 21.29 11.98 -11.28
C GLN A 257 21.04 10.51 -11.64
N ASN A 258 19.88 9.96 -11.28
CA ASN A 258 19.50 8.55 -11.47
C ASN A 258 20.46 7.55 -10.78
N GLN A 259 21.30 8.05 -9.90
CA GLN A 259 22.29 7.31 -9.12
C GLN A 259 22.76 8.16 -7.94
N LEU A 260 23.30 7.54 -6.92
CA LEU A 260 24.07 8.26 -5.93
C LEU A 260 25.46 8.59 -6.52
N ASN A 261 25.87 9.85 -6.41
CA ASN A 261 27.17 10.32 -6.84
C ASN A 261 27.63 11.54 -6.00
N GLU A 262 28.80 12.09 -6.31
CA GLU A 262 29.41 13.20 -5.56
C GLU A 262 28.56 14.47 -5.58
N LYS A 263 27.58 14.60 -6.50
CA LYS A 263 26.75 15.79 -6.65
C LYS A 263 25.51 15.79 -5.75
N ASN A 264 25.01 14.61 -5.38
CA ASN A 264 23.79 14.45 -4.58
C ASN A 264 23.99 13.67 -3.27
N GLN A 265 25.16 13.08 -3.04
CA GLN A 265 25.45 12.29 -1.85
C GLN A 265 25.20 13.02 -0.54
N ALA A 266 25.39 14.36 -0.53
CA ALA A 266 25.18 15.17 0.66
C ALA A 266 23.76 15.07 1.21
N PHE A 267 22.75 14.88 0.35
CA PHE A 267 21.35 14.70 0.75
C PHE A 267 21.04 13.29 1.32
N LEU A 268 21.97 12.35 1.20
CA LEU A 268 21.92 11.09 1.94
C LEU A 268 22.76 11.20 3.24
N GLN A 269 24.03 11.60 3.08
CA GLN A 269 24.99 11.62 4.17
C GLN A 269 26.12 12.62 3.91
N GLN A 270 26.33 13.58 4.83
CA GLN A 270 27.47 14.49 4.81
C GLN A 270 27.88 14.81 6.24
N GLY A 271 28.86 14.06 6.77
CA GLY A 271 29.25 14.12 8.18
C GLY A 271 28.18 13.53 9.10
N VAL A 272 26.92 14.03 8.99
CA VAL A 272 25.73 13.48 9.66
C VAL A 272 24.72 13.00 8.62
N SER A 273 23.73 12.22 9.06
CA SER A 273 22.64 11.77 8.18
C SER A 273 21.79 12.94 7.73
N SER A 274 21.52 13.03 6.42
CA SER A 274 20.62 14.03 5.83
C SER A 274 19.25 13.44 5.51
N ALA A 275 19.18 12.11 5.31
CA ALA A 275 17.96 11.35 5.13
C ALA A 275 18.18 9.90 5.56
N ASP A 276 17.13 9.20 5.96
CA ASP A 276 17.18 7.77 6.27
C ASP A 276 17.27 6.94 5.00
N ALA A 277 16.67 7.42 3.92
CA ALA A 277 16.69 6.77 2.61
C ALA A 277 16.63 7.79 1.46
N MET A 278 17.06 7.36 0.29
CA MET A 278 17.03 8.17 -0.91
C MET A 278 16.32 7.43 -2.04
N PHE A 279 15.29 8.09 -2.61
CA PHE A 279 14.56 7.61 -3.76
C PHE A 279 15.29 8.06 -5.03
N MET A 280 15.91 7.11 -5.76
CA MET A 280 16.60 7.36 -7.02
C MET A 280 15.60 7.48 -8.18
N ASN A 281 15.82 8.45 -9.06
CA ASN A 281 14.99 8.63 -10.25
C ASN A 281 15.10 7.41 -11.21
N TYR A 282 14.41 7.40 -12.33
CA TYR A 282 13.99 6.23 -13.10
C TYR A 282 14.92 5.79 -14.25
N TRP A 283 15.93 6.62 -14.62
CA TRP A 283 16.75 6.41 -15.83
C TRP A 283 18.11 5.77 -15.52
N TRP A 284 18.11 4.84 -14.56
CA TRP A 284 19.29 4.11 -14.11
C TRP A 284 19.56 2.85 -14.95
N LYS A 285 20.77 2.31 -14.80
CA LYS A 285 21.24 1.05 -15.35
C LYS A 285 22.21 0.39 -14.37
N LYS A 286 22.51 -0.88 -14.54
CA LYS A 286 23.30 -1.71 -13.59
C LYS A 286 24.58 -1.02 -13.10
N SER A 287 25.39 -0.48 -14.00
CA SER A 287 26.64 0.19 -13.60
C SER A 287 26.44 1.46 -12.75
N MET A 288 25.26 2.09 -12.80
CA MET A 288 24.90 3.21 -11.92
C MET A 288 24.49 2.70 -10.54
N VAL A 289 23.77 1.59 -10.48
CA VAL A 289 23.40 0.91 -9.24
C VAL A 289 24.66 0.49 -8.49
N GLU A 290 25.57 -0.22 -9.15
CA GLU A 290 26.83 -0.71 -8.57
C GLU A 290 27.69 0.43 -7.99
N ARG A 291 27.86 1.55 -8.74
CA ARG A 291 28.56 2.73 -8.24
C ARG A 291 27.86 3.38 -7.06
N SER A 292 26.54 3.42 -7.08
CA SER A 292 25.76 3.99 -5.97
C SER A 292 25.92 3.18 -4.69
N VAL A 293 25.93 1.86 -4.80
CA VAL A 293 26.19 0.95 -3.65
C VAL A 293 27.60 1.14 -3.09
N SER A 294 28.61 1.21 -3.97
CA SER A 294 29.99 1.45 -3.54
C SER A 294 30.12 2.77 -2.78
N LEU A 295 29.56 3.85 -3.34
CA LEU A 295 29.59 5.16 -2.69
C LEU A 295 28.80 5.19 -1.37
N ALA A 296 27.62 4.54 -1.31
CA ALA A 296 26.87 4.43 -0.06
C ALA A 296 27.71 3.75 1.04
N GLN A 297 28.42 2.68 0.70
CA GLN A 297 29.32 1.99 1.64
C GLN A 297 30.49 2.87 2.09
N GLU A 298 31.09 3.66 1.19
CA GLU A 298 32.13 4.65 1.53
C GLU A 298 31.62 5.72 2.51
N LEU A 299 30.33 6.08 2.39
CA LEU A 299 29.65 7.00 3.30
C LEU A 299 29.18 6.34 4.62
N GLY A 300 29.43 5.05 4.81
CA GLY A 300 28.96 4.29 5.97
C GLY A 300 27.46 3.98 5.95
N ARG A 301 26.84 3.98 4.75
CA ARG A 301 25.42 3.70 4.54
C ARG A 301 25.23 2.35 3.86
N SER A 302 24.02 1.82 3.98
CA SER A 302 23.63 0.59 3.29
C SER A 302 23.18 0.87 1.87
N GLY A 303 23.45 -0.05 0.93
CA GLY A 303 22.82 -0.03 -0.40
C GLY A 303 21.29 -0.10 -0.31
N TYR A 304 20.75 -0.73 0.73
CA TYR A 304 19.30 -0.83 0.96
C TYR A 304 18.65 0.49 1.42
N ASP A 305 19.43 1.53 1.72
CA ASP A 305 18.92 2.89 1.94
C ASP A 305 18.61 3.61 0.63
N LEU A 306 19.01 3.03 -0.51
CA LEU A 306 18.77 3.53 -1.85
C LEU A 306 17.60 2.77 -2.49
N TYR A 307 16.51 3.48 -2.76
CA TYR A 307 15.33 2.94 -3.43
C TYR A 307 15.36 3.33 -4.91
N PHE A 308 15.72 2.40 -5.78
CA PHE A 308 15.76 2.66 -7.21
C PHE A 308 14.37 2.63 -7.82
N GLY A 309 14.00 3.71 -8.49
CA GLY A 309 12.66 3.95 -8.98
C GLY A 309 12.31 3.13 -10.22
N ALA A 310 11.16 2.47 -10.18
CA ALA A 310 10.45 1.94 -11.32
C ALA A 310 9.22 2.82 -11.58
N ASP A 311 9.27 3.64 -12.65
CA ASP A 311 8.17 4.50 -13.05
C ASP A 311 7.12 3.69 -13.82
N LEU A 312 5.99 3.46 -13.21
CA LEU A 312 4.87 2.71 -13.80
C LEU A 312 3.87 3.63 -14.55
N TRP A 313 4.23 4.88 -14.75
CA TRP A 313 3.44 5.81 -15.55
C TRP A 313 3.52 5.46 -17.05
N PRO A 314 2.40 5.17 -17.73
CA PRO A 314 2.41 4.57 -19.08
C PRO A 314 3.02 5.39 -20.19
N SER A 315 2.97 6.72 -20.09
CA SER A 315 3.49 7.62 -21.13
C SER A 315 4.99 7.93 -21.04
N ARG A 316 5.66 7.37 -20.01
CA ARG A 316 7.09 7.61 -19.77
C ARG A 316 7.90 6.31 -19.87
N ASN A 317 8.73 6.08 -18.89
CA ASN A 317 9.54 4.88 -18.73
C ASN A 317 8.75 3.71 -18.13
N ALA A 318 7.52 3.94 -17.79
CA ALA A 318 6.67 3.12 -16.97
C ALA A 318 6.43 1.71 -17.51
N GLN A 319 6.26 1.59 -18.79
CA GLN A 319 6.09 0.29 -19.42
C GLN A 319 7.37 -0.56 -19.39
N ARG A 320 8.49 0.01 -18.90
CA ARG A 320 9.78 -0.66 -18.85
C ARG A 320 9.74 -1.91 -17.97
N ALA A 321 9.07 -1.83 -16.82
CA ALA A 321 8.89 -2.99 -15.96
C ALA A 321 8.19 -4.15 -16.66
N PHE A 322 7.21 -3.87 -17.54
CA PHE A 322 6.45 -4.87 -18.27
C PHE A 322 6.98 -5.20 -19.65
N SER A 323 7.81 -4.34 -20.24
CA SER A 323 8.40 -4.53 -21.59
C SER A 323 9.85 -4.96 -21.56
N GLN A 324 10.59 -4.64 -20.51
CA GLN A 324 11.94 -5.08 -20.22
C GLN A 324 11.92 -5.95 -18.96
N THR A 325 11.40 -7.13 -19.10
CA THR A 325 11.00 -8.02 -18.00
C THR A 325 12.10 -8.35 -17.01
N GLN A 326 13.35 -8.29 -17.43
CA GLN A 326 14.52 -8.54 -16.58
C GLN A 326 15.19 -7.26 -16.06
N TRP A 327 14.59 -6.10 -16.27
CA TRP A 327 15.22 -4.83 -15.88
C TRP A 327 15.49 -4.71 -14.37
N LEU A 328 14.58 -5.17 -13.53
CA LEU A 328 14.79 -5.13 -12.08
C LEU A 328 15.91 -6.07 -11.60
N GLU A 329 16.32 -7.03 -12.40
CA GLU A 329 17.46 -7.89 -12.06
C GLU A 329 18.79 -7.11 -11.93
N ASP A 330 18.88 -5.93 -12.54
CA ASP A 330 20.01 -5.01 -12.37
C ASP A 330 20.16 -4.48 -10.93
N LEU A 331 19.13 -4.61 -10.08
CA LEU A 331 19.16 -4.28 -8.66
C LEU A 331 19.68 -5.42 -7.77
N PHE A 332 20.03 -6.55 -8.38
CA PHE A 332 20.49 -7.75 -7.71
C PHE A 332 21.86 -8.18 -8.25
N ASP A 333 22.65 -8.79 -7.38
CA ASP A 333 23.91 -9.37 -7.77
C ASP A 333 23.67 -10.55 -8.74
N SER A 334 24.40 -10.58 -9.84
CA SER A 334 24.18 -11.57 -10.91
C SER A 334 24.48 -13.01 -10.47
N ASP A 335 25.43 -13.19 -9.54
CA ASP A 335 25.92 -14.50 -9.14
C ASP A 335 25.16 -15.03 -7.92
N THR A 336 25.04 -14.19 -6.88
CA THR A 336 24.44 -14.56 -5.60
C THR A 336 22.93 -14.38 -5.56
N LYS A 337 22.39 -13.55 -6.46
CA LYS A 337 20.97 -13.11 -6.46
C LYS A 337 20.56 -12.34 -5.21
N GLN A 338 21.52 -11.89 -4.40
CA GLN A 338 21.26 -11.01 -3.27
C GLN A 338 20.97 -9.60 -3.77
N GLY A 339 20.13 -8.87 -3.03
CA GLY A 339 19.80 -7.49 -3.37
C GLY A 339 21.01 -6.57 -3.19
N LEU A 340 21.18 -5.66 -4.11
CA LEU A 340 22.14 -4.56 -4.01
C LEU A 340 21.51 -3.32 -3.37
N THR A 341 20.22 -3.11 -3.63
CA THR A 341 19.44 -1.93 -3.21
C THR A 341 18.00 -2.30 -2.89
N SER A 342 17.21 -1.31 -2.52
CA SER A 342 15.77 -1.39 -2.39
C SER A 342 15.07 -0.92 -3.68
N ILE A 343 13.75 -1.16 -3.79
CA ILE A 343 12.92 -0.88 -4.97
C ILE A 343 11.91 0.19 -4.62
N ALA A 344 11.72 1.20 -5.48
CA ALA A 344 10.59 2.12 -5.40
C ALA A 344 9.66 1.93 -6.60
N LEU A 345 8.38 1.67 -6.35
CA LEU A 345 7.33 1.59 -7.37
C LEU A 345 6.58 2.91 -7.40
N PHE A 346 6.79 3.71 -8.44
CA PHE A 346 6.11 4.99 -8.62
C PHE A 346 4.91 4.86 -9.54
N ALA A 347 3.82 5.51 -9.18
CA ALA A 347 2.57 5.58 -9.94
C ALA A 347 1.95 4.20 -10.29
N PRO A 348 2.00 3.19 -9.39
CA PRO A 348 1.43 1.87 -9.66
C PRO A 348 -0.10 1.90 -9.79
N ASN A 349 -0.77 2.94 -9.28
CA ASN A 349 -2.20 3.19 -9.45
C ASN A 349 -2.62 3.40 -10.91
N PHE A 350 -1.70 3.69 -11.81
CA PHE A 350 -2.01 3.72 -13.24
C PHE A 350 -2.34 2.35 -13.80
N ASN A 351 -1.90 1.27 -13.17
CA ASN A 351 -2.39 -0.07 -13.50
C ASN A 351 -3.91 -0.18 -13.33
N PHE A 352 -4.47 0.47 -12.32
CA PHE A 352 -5.92 0.56 -12.14
C PHE A 352 -6.60 1.31 -13.29
N ASN A 353 -6.07 2.46 -13.70
CA ASN A 353 -6.60 3.26 -14.81
C ASN A 353 -6.50 2.54 -16.15
N PHE A 354 -5.50 1.67 -16.34
CA PHE A 354 -5.20 0.98 -17.59
C PHE A 354 -5.67 -0.46 -17.64
N SER A 355 -6.36 -0.93 -16.62
CA SER A 355 -6.92 -2.27 -16.64
C SER A 355 -7.85 -2.56 -17.83
N GLY A 356 -8.33 -1.54 -18.54
CA GLY A 356 -9.25 -1.64 -19.64
C GLY A 356 -8.78 -1.17 -21.00
N GLU A 357 -7.94 -0.12 -21.05
CA GLU A 357 -7.47 0.47 -22.31
C GLU A 357 -6.02 0.93 -22.15
N PRO A 358 -5.10 0.43 -22.96
CA PRO A 358 -3.75 0.94 -22.94
C PRO A 358 -3.75 2.38 -23.48
N HIS A 359 -3.19 3.32 -22.75
CA HIS A 359 -2.66 4.58 -23.28
C HIS A 359 -3.40 5.90 -23.04
N THR A 360 -4.43 6.00 -22.21
CA THR A 360 -4.96 7.33 -21.89
C THR A 360 -4.99 7.56 -20.38
N PRO A 361 -3.90 8.09 -19.78
CA PRO A 361 -3.89 8.45 -18.38
C PRO A 361 -4.76 9.70 -18.21
N VAL A 362 -5.93 9.53 -17.64
CA VAL A 362 -6.72 10.67 -17.19
C VAL A 362 -7.00 10.44 -15.73
N PHE A 363 -6.45 11.26 -14.85
CA PHE A 363 -6.71 11.24 -13.41
C PHE A 363 -8.21 11.24 -13.05
N SER A 364 -9.05 11.72 -13.95
CA SER A 364 -10.50 11.70 -13.83
C SER A 364 -11.16 10.34 -14.12
N GLN A 365 -10.38 9.35 -14.52
CA GLN A 365 -10.88 8.03 -14.95
C GLN A 365 -10.81 6.94 -13.89
N PHE A 366 -10.57 7.24 -12.63
CA PHE A 366 -10.92 6.33 -11.55
C PHE A 366 -12.46 6.18 -11.55
N LYS A 367 -12.96 5.50 -12.55
CA LYS A 367 -14.38 5.26 -12.68
C LYS A 367 -14.75 4.18 -11.69
N ASN A 368 -15.79 4.46 -10.94
CA ASN A 368 -16.54 3.48 -10.22
C ASN A 368 -17.23 2.56 -11.24
N ASP A 369 -16.52 1.59 -11.78
CA ASP A 369 -17.04 0.60 -12.69
C ASP A 369 -16.93 -0.79 -12.07
N SER A 370 -18.09 -1.31 -11.63
CA SER A 370 -18.18 -2.65 -11.03
C SER A 370 -17.77 -3.77 -12.00
N GLN A 371 -17.75 -3.51 -13.29
CA GLN A 371 -17.33 -4.50 -14.30
C GLN A 371 -15.81 -4.64 -14.35
N ASP A 372 -15.07 -3.59 -13.99
CA ASP A 372 -13.62 -3.57 -14.10
C ASP A 372 -12.89 -4.01 -12.80
N SER A 373 -13.61 -4.30 -11.71
CA SER A 373 -13.00 -4.66 -10.43
C SER A 373 -12.08 -5.88 -10.51
N LEU A 374 -12.53 -6.94 -11.17
CA LEU A 374 -11.69 -8.15 -11.35
C LEU A 374 -10.47 -7.86 -12.21
N ARG A 375 -10.62 -7.06 -13.25
CA ARG A 375 -9.52 -6.65 -14.13
C ARG A 375 -8.49 -5.83 -13.36
N PHE A 376 -8.91 -4.95 -12.47
CA PHE A 376 -8.01 -4.23 -11.59
C PHE A 376 -7.17 -5.18 -10.73
N TYR A 377 -7.80 -6.12 -10.02
CA TYR A 377 -7.09 -7.09 -9.19
C TYR A 377 -6.15 -7.98 -10.00
N GLN A 378 -6.53 -8.36 -11.20
CA GLN A 378 -5.65 -9.12 -12.11
C GLN A 378 -4.44 -8.28 -12.55
N THR A 379 -4.61 -6.98 -12.79
CA THR A 379 -3.53 -6.08 -13.18
C THR A 379 -2.58 -5.81 -12.02
N GLU A 380 -3.09 -5.62 -10.81
CA GLU A 380 -2.29 -5.52 -9.60
C GLU A 380 -1.57 -6.86 -9.31
N GLN A 381 -2.27 -7.98 -9.42
CA GLN A 381 -1.69 -9.31 -9.35
C GLN A 381 -0.54 -9.47 -10.34
N ARG A 382 -0.72 -9.06 -11.60
CA ARG A 382 0.34 -9.09 -12.60
C ARG A 382 1.58 -8.33 -12.15
N LEU A 383 1.43 -7.15 -11.53
CA LEU A 383 2.57 -6.39 -11.02
C LEU A 383 3.35 -7.17 -9.95
N PHE A 384 2.65 -7.83 -9.03
CA PHE A 384 3.28 -8.51 -7.90
C PHE A 384 3.59 -9.99 -8.14
N VAL A 385 2.80 -10.67 -8.96
CA VAL A 385 2.85 -12.14 -9.15
C VAL A 385 3.52 -12.53 -10.48
N GLY A 386 3.38 -11.70 -11.51
CA GLY A 386 3.92 -11.96 -12.84
C GLY A 386 2.84 -12.15 -13.90
N ASP A 387 3.29 -12.33 -15.16
CA ASP A 387 2.40 -12.43 -16.32
C ASP A 387 1.55 -13.70 -16.31
N ASP A 388 2.02 -14.76 -15.68
CA ASP A 388 1.33 -16.04 -15.52
C ASP A 388 0.33 -16.07 -14.34
N LEU A 389 0.27 -15.00 -13.53
CA LEU A 389 -0.60 -14.85 -12.36
C LEU A 389 -0.49 -16.00 -11.34
N ASN A 390 0.67 -16.68 -11.28
CA ASN A 390 0.91 -17.81 -10.38
C ASN A 390 2.33 -17.78 -9.81
N LEU A 391 2.48 -17.42 -8.54
CA LEU A 391 3.77 -17.39 -7.83
C LEU A 391 4.48 -18.75 -7.76
N ALA A 392 3.76 -19.86 -7.94
CA ALA A 392 4.34 -21.21 -7.94
C ALA A 392 5.07 -21.55 -9.24
N ASN A 393 4.83 -20.84 -10.32
CA ASN A 393 5.51 -21.07 -11.59
C ASN A 393 6.88 -20.38 -11.60
N ASN A 394 7.85 -21.05 -12.19
CA ASN A 394 9.19 -20.52 -12.41
C ASN A 394 9.41 -20.06 -13.85
N ASP A 395 8.33 -19.89 -14.61
CA ASP A 395 8.42 -19.39 -15.96
C ASP A 395 8.91 -17.93 -15.93
N LEU A 396 9.99 -17.66 -16.66
CA LEU A 396 10.63 -16.36 -16.75
C LEU A 396 10.39 -15.70 -18.11
N ASP A 397 9.56 -16.29 -18.95
CA ASP A 397 9.14 -15.70 -20.21
C ASP A 397 8.07 -14.63 -19.94
N GLY A 398 8.50 -13.41 -19.73
CA GLY A 398 7.62 -12.29 -19.44
C GLY A 398 7.99 -11.55 -18.15
N TRP A 399 7.06 -10.76 -17.64
CA TRP A 399 7.23 -10.04 -16.38
C TRP A 399 7.12 -11.02 -15.20
N PRO A 400 8.18 -11.14 -14.36
CA PRO A 400 8.19 -12.16 -13.31
C PRO A 400 7.40 -11.80 -12.06
N GLY A 401 7.01 -10.53 -11.88
CA GLY A 401 6.38 -10.03 -10.66
C GLY A 401 7.36 -9.61 -9.57
N ILE A 402 6.97 -8.62 -8.77
CA ILE A 402 7.74 -8.13 -7.61
C ILE A 402 8.00 -9.24 -6.59
N GLY A 403 7.05 -10.16 -6.40
CA GLY A 403 7.17 -11.29 -5.49
C GLY A 403 8.30 -12.27 -5.82
N ARG A 404 8.92 -12.14 -6.98
CA ARG A 404 10.11 -12.94 -7.34
C ARG A 404 11.42 -12.28 -6.95
N TYR A 405 11.39 -11.04 -6.52
CA TYR A 405 12.55 -10.26 -6.08
C TYR A 405 12.57 -10.07 -4.57
N VAL A 406 11.42 -9.99 -3.93
CA VAL A 406 11.29 -9.73 -2.50
C VAL A 406 10.41 -10.76 -1.82
N PRO A 407 10.77 -11.22 -0.60
CA PRO A 407 9.95 -12.16 0.13
C PRO A 407 8.68 -11.47 0.66
N ALA A 408 7.59 -12.20 0.61
CA ALA A 408 6.38 -11.77 1.31
C ALA A 408 6.60 -11.82 2.83
N LYS A 409 5.98 -10.89 3.56
CA LYS A 409 6.10 -10.74 5.02
C LYS A 409 4.71 -10.84 5.65
N THR A 410 4.63 -11.39 6.85
CA THR A 410 3.38 -11.60 7.58
C THR A 410 3.37 -10.90 8.93
N THR A 411 2.18 -10.52 9.39
CA THR A 411 1.92 -10.10 10.77
C THR A 411 1.13 -11.14 11.56
N VAL A 412 0.80 -12.29 10.96
CA VAL A 412 0.02 -13.37 11.61
C VAL A 412 0.90 -14.15 12.57
N ASN A 413 0.91 -13.73 13.83
CA ASN A 413 1.80 -14.27 14.88
C ASN A 413 1.10 -14.52 16.23
N THR A 414 -0.18 -14.21 16.34
CA THR A 414 -0.97 -14.38 17.59
C THR A 414 -2.33 -15.01 17.28
N LEU A 415 -2.88 -15.69 18.26
CA LEU A 415 -4.25 -16.21 18.26
C LEU A 415 -5.16 -15.32 19.13
N PRO A 416 -6.45 -15.21 18.80
CA PRO A 416 -7.11 -15.80 17.64
C PRO A 416 -6.69 -15.11 16.33
N PHE A 417 -6.67 -15.87 15.23
CA PHE A 417 -6.53 -15.36 13.87
C PHE A 417 -7.84 -15.58 13.11
N GLU A 418 -8.37 -14.56 12.49
CA GLU A 418 -9.59 -14.64 11.69
C GLU A 418 -9.52 -13.71 10.47
N THR A 419 -10.04 -14.19 9.36
CA THR A 419 -10.21 -13.43 8.13
C THR A 419 -11.47 -13.86 7.40
N HIS A 420 -12.15 -12.90 6.79
CA HIS A 420 -13.25 -13.12 5.84
C HIS A 420 -12.83 -12.77 4.41
N PHE A 421 -11.53 -12.57 4.19
CA PHE A 421 -10.95 -12.17 2.89
C PHE A 421 -11.52 -10.85 2.37
N ASN A 422 -11.96 -10.00 3.28
CA ASN A 422 -12.54 -8.71 2.96
C ASN A 422 -11.46 -7.75 2.45
N THR A 423 -11.54 -7.38 1.18
CA THR A 423 -10.58 -6.47 0.54
C THR A 423 -10.75 -5.00 0.95
N GLY A 424 -11.73 -4.67 1.81
CA GLY A 424 -12.05 -3.29 2.18
C GLY A 424 -12.96 -2.59 1.17
N GLN A 425 -13.58 -3.35 0.27
CA GLN A 425 -14.61 -2.86 -0.67
C GLN A 425 -15.48 -4.00 -1.18
N GLY A 426 -16.60 -3.67 -1.78
CA GLY A 426 -17.49 -4.66 -2.35
C GLY A 426 -18.68 -4.07 -3.08
N LYS A 427 -19.33 -4.89 -3.93
CA LYS A 427 -20.63 -4.60 -4.53
C LYS A 427 -21.76 -4.62 -3.51
N LYS A 428 -21.54 -5.29 -2.40
CA LYS A 428 -22.41 -5.37 -1.22
C LYS A 428 -21.53 -5.45 0.04
N LEU A 429 -22.05 -4.94 1.13
CA LEU A 429 -21.47 -5.14 2.47
C LEU A 429 -22.38 -6.08 3.24
N ILE A 430 -21.85 -7.21 3.66
CA ILE A 430 -22.54 -8.18 4.52
C ILE A 430 -22.04 -8.04 5.94
N GLU A 431 -22.92 -7.69 6.87
CA GLU A 431 -22.66 -7.64 8.30
C GLU A 431 -23.70 -8.51 9.04
N ASN A 432 -23.26 -9.42 9.90
CA ASN A 432 -24.14 -10.35 10.61
C ASN A 432 -25.11 -11.12 9.68
N GLY A 433 -24.63 -11.52 8.50
CA GLY A 433 -25.40 -12.25 7.49
C GLY A 433 -26.46 -11.44 6.74
N GLN A 434 -26.47 -10.12 6.91
CA GLN A 434 -27.40 -9.22 6.21
C GLN A 434 -26.65 -8.21 5.34
N GLN A 435 -27.19 -7.94 4.17
CA GLN A 435 -26.65 -6.89 3.33
C GLN A 435 -27.04 -5.51 3.91
N VAL A 436 -26.02 -4.72 4.27
CA VAL A 436 -26.21 -3.36 4.83
C VAL A 436 -25.94 -2.25 3.83
N LEU A 437 -25.12 -2.48 2.80
CA LEU A 437 -24.84 -1.54 1.70
C LEU A 437 -24.85 -2.25 0.35
N SER A 438 -25.14 -1.50 -0.72
CA SER A 438 -25.16 -1.98 -2.12
C SER A 438 -23.96 -1.48 -2.94
N GLY A 439 -22.89 -1.14 -2.31
CA GLY A 439 -21.64 -0.68 -2.91
C GLY A 439 -20.90 0.12 -1.88
N TRP A 440 -19.61 -0.21 -1.65
CA TRP A 440 -18.88 0.45 -0.61
C TRP A 440 -17.36 0.29 -0.77
N THR A 441 -16.64 1.22 -0.16
CA THR A 441 -15.18 1.19 -0.03
C THR A 441 -14.78 1.79 1.31
N ASP A 442 -13.94 1.10 2.06
CA ASP A 442 -13.32 1.57 3.29
C ASP A 442 -12.08 0.72 3.61
N MET A 443 -10.90 1.24 3.36
CA MET A 443 -9.65 0.53 3.62
C MET A 443 -9.51 0.09 5.08
N SER A 444 -10.06 0.84 6.04
CA SER A 444 -9.96 0.48 7.45
C SER A 444 -10.67 -0.83 7.80
N LYS A 445 -11.62 -1.26 6.96
CA LYS A 445 -12.36 -2.53 7.09
C LYS A 445 -11.69 -3.71 6.37
N GLN A 446 -10.56 -3.50 5.71
CA GLN A 446 -9.83 -4.59 5.05
C GLN A 446 -9.30 -5.57 6.10
N ASP A 447 -9.46 -6.86 5.85
CA ASP A 447 -8.87 -7.93 6.66
C ASP A 447 -7.35 -8.06 6.41
N LEU A 448 -6.68 -8.89 7.20
CA LEU A 448 -5.38 -9.44 6.79
C LEU A 448 -5.62 -10.39 5.61
N LEU A 449 -5.20 -9.96 4.43
CA LEU A 449 -5.37 -10.72 3.20
C LEU A 449 -4.31 -11.81 3.06
N PRO A 450 -4.51 -12.81 2.18
CA PRO A 450 -3.51 -13.85 1.96
C PRO A 450 -2.12 -13.28 1.70
N THR A 451 -1.12 -13.86 2.35
CA THR A 451 0.28 -13.47 2.21
C THR A 451 0.76 -13.64 0.78
N TRP A 452 0.30 -14.70 0.14
CA TRP A 452 0.57 -15.00 -1.26
C TRP A 452 -0.72 -14.96 -2.07
N GLN A 453 -0.77 -14.10 -3.09
CA GLN A 453 -1.97 -13.86 -3.91
C GLN A 453 -1.66 -14.06 -5.40
N PHE A 454 -1.59 -15.27 -5.98
CA PHE A 454 -1.68 -16.56 -5.32
C PHE A 454 -0.57 -17.48 -5.85
N ALA A 455 -0.32 -18.57 -5.15
CA ALA A 455 0.56 -19.65 -5.62
C ALA A 455 -0.26 -20.94 -5.72
N VAL A 456 -0.35 -21.52 -6.92
CA VAL A 456 -1.10 -22.76 -7.16
C VAL A 456 -0.12 -23.83 -7.64
N TYR A 457 0.09 -24.85 -6.83
CA TYR A 457 0.98 -25.96 -7.14
C TYR A 457 0.20 -27.17 -7.65
N GLY A 458 0.79 -27.88 -8.60
CA GLY A 458 0.34 -29.19 -9.07
C GLY A 458 -0.79 -29.17 -10.09
N ASN A 459 -1.48 -28.03 -10.28
CA ASN A 459 -2.61 -27.97 -11.20
C ASN A 459 -2.71 -26.61 -11.93
N PRO A 460 -2.33 -26.57 -13.21
CA PRO A 460 -2.39 -25.33 -13.99
C PRO A 460 -3.82 -24.88 -14.35
N SER A 461 -4.81 -25.77 -14.20
CA SER A 461 -6.21 -25.47 -14.51
C SER A 461 -6.97 -24.83 -13.36
N MET A 462 -6.38 -24.80 -12.15
CA MET A 462 -6.99 -24.18 -10.99
C MET A 462 -6.63 -22.71 -10.90
N THR A 463 -7.59 -21.86 -10.63
CA THR A 463 -7.41 -20.42 -10.39
C THR A 463 -8.01 -20.00 -9.06
N VAL A 464 -7.43 -18.96 -8.49
CA VAL A 464 -7.90 -18.30 -7.25
C VAL A 464 -8.03 -16.82 -7.51
N ALA A 465 -9.15 -16.23 -7.10
CA ALA A 465 -9.39 -14.79 -7.22
C ALA A 465 -10.33 -14.29 -6.11
N TYR A 466 -10.32 -12.99 -5.86
CA TYR A 466 -11.40 -12.37 -5.06
C TYR A 466 -12.70 -12.36 -5.84
N ASP A 467 -13.78 -12.72 -5.15
CA ASP A 467 -15.15 -12.65 -5.66
C ASP A 467 -15.98 -11.65 -4.85
N PHE A 468 -16.78 -10.84 -5.54
CA PHE A 468 -17.61 -9.79 -4.95
C PHE A 468 -19.11 -10.10 -5.06
N GLU A 469 -19.47 -11.21 -5.68
CA GLU A 469 -20.87 -11.68 -5.79
C GLU A 469 -21.20 -12.67 -4.69
N GLU A 470 -20.32 -13.64 -4.45
CA GLU A 470 -20.50 -14.64 -3.41
C GLU A 470 -19.72 -14.20 -2.16
N VAL A 471 -20.41 -13.55 -1.23
CA VAL A 471 -19.83 -12.92 -0.04
C VAL A 471 -20.47 -13.50 1.21
N PHE A 472 -19.66 -14.02 2.12
CA PHE A 472 -20.10 -14.49 3.43
C PHE A 472 -20.19 -13.34 4.45
N SER A 473 -19.13 -12.56 4.56
CA SER A 473 -19.03 -11.38 5.44
C SER A 473 -18.11 -10.34 4.80
N GLY A 474 -18.31 -9.07 5.11
CA GLY A 474 -17.57 -7.98 4.49
C GLY A 474 -17.99 -7.74 3.04
N GLY A 475 -17.04 -7.62 2.12
CA GLY A 475 -17.27 -7.24 0.72
C GLY A 475 -16.79 -8.24 -0.33
N SER A 476 -16.06 -9.28 0.08
CA SER A 476 -15.48 -10.26 -0.84
C SER A 476 -15.26 -11.63 -0.17
N SER A 477 -15.01 -12.64 -0.98
CA SER A 477 -14.53 -13.96 -0.60
C SER A 477 -13.42 -14.42 -1.54
N LEU A 478 -12.84 -15.60 -1.33
CA LEU A 478 -11.95 -16.23 -2.31
C LEU A 478 -12.74 -17.25 -3.12
N ALA A 479 -12.72 -17.10 -4.45
CA ALA A 479 -13.23 -18.08 -5.39
C ALA A 479 -12.11 -19.01 -5.85
N PHE A 480 -12.40 -20.32 -5.86
CA PHE A 480 -11.56 -21.36 -6.45
C PHE A 480 -12.32 -21.93 -7.64
N THR A 481 -11.76 -21.79 -8.85
CA THR A 481 -12.40 -22.21 -10.08
C THR A 481 -11.44 -22.99 -10.96
N GLY A 482 -11.96 -23.95 -11.71
CA GLY A 482 -11.18 -24.80 -12.61
C GLY A 482 -11.64 -26.24 -12.59
N SER A 483 -10.71 -27.17 -12.75
CA SER A 483 -10.97 -28.61 -12.66
C SER A 483 -9.90 -29.29 -11.82
N LEU A 484 -10.21 -30.47 -11.28
CA LEU A 484 -9.22 -31.30 -10.62
C LEU A 484 -8.17 -31.80 -11.64
N SER A 485 -7.06 -32.29 -11.14
CA SER A 485 -6.00 -32.87 -11.97
C SER A 485 -5.50 -34.18 -11.36
N ALA A 486 -4.71 -34.93 -12.15
CA ALA A 486 -4.04 -36.16 -11.69
C ALA A 486 -2.98 -35.88 -10.57
N GLN A 487 -2.76 -34.66 -10.21
CA GLN A 487 -1.87 -34.24 -9.13
C GLN A 487 -2.65 -33.46 -8.06
N GLN A 488 -2.29 -33.67 -6.81
CA GLN A 488 -2.83 -32.87 -5.71
C GLN A 488 -2.54 -31.40 -5.94
N THR A 489 -3.58 -30.56 -5.86
CA THR A 489 -3.44 -29.11 -5.91
C THR A 489 -3.17 -28.58 -4.51
N ARG A 490 -2.18 -27.69 -4.35
CA ARG A 490 -1.89 -27.02 -3.09
C ARG A 490 -1.84 -25.52 -3.28
N ILE A 491 -2.55 -24.79 -2.44
CA ILE A 491 -2.68 -23.33 -2.49
C ILE A 491 -2.36 -22.76 -1.11
N PRO A 492 -1.11 -22.32 -0.87
CA PRO A 492 -0.76 -21.60 0.35
C PRO A 492 -1.44 -20.22 0.35
N LEU A 493 -2.06 -19.90 1.47
CA LEU A 493 -2.73 -18.61 1.66
C LEU A 493 -1.95 -17.72 2.62
N TYR A 494 -1.64 -18.22 3.81
CA TYR A 494 -0.99 -17.42 4.84
C TYR A 494 0.34 -18.03 5.27
N GLN A 495 1.37 -17.19 5.27
CA GLN A 495 2.51 -17.41 6.13
C GLN A 495 2.10 -17.02 7.57
N THR A 496 2.55 -17.78 8.53
CA THR A 496 2.23 -17.53 9.93
C THR A 496 3.45 -17.72 10.83
N HIS A 497 3.33 -17.23 12.05
CA HIS A 497 4.28 -17.48 13.12
C HIS A 497 3.50 -17.82 14.41
N LEU A 498 2.57 -18.79 14.28
CA LEU A 498 1.63 -19.18 15.33
C LEU A 498 2.16 -20.36 16.13
N VAL A 499 1.91 -20.36 17.42
CA VAL A 499 2.13 -21.54 18.29
C VAL A 499 0.77 -22.04 18.77
N LEU A 500 0.44 -23.29 18.41
CA LEU A 500 -0.86 -23.86 18.73
C LEU A 500 -0.92 -24.39 20.16
N GLY A 501 -2.05 -24.16 20.82
CA GLY A 501 -2.43 -24.76 22.10
C GLY A 501 -3.11 -26.13 21.91
N LYS A 502 -3.50 -26.75 23.03
CA LYS A 502 -4.17 -28.07 23.01
C LYS A 502 -5.58 -28.05 22.43
N ASN A 503 -6.26 -26.92 22.54
CA ASN A 503 -7.69 -26.81 22.23
C ASN A 503 -7.94 -25.94 20.98
N ASN A 504 -6.90 -25.63 20.22
CA ASN A 504 -7.12 -24.81 19.02
C ASN A 504 -7.90 -25.58 17.96
N THR A 505 -8.83 -24.88 17.35
CA THR A 505 -9.63 -25.33 16.22
C THR A 505 -9.44 -24.36 15.07
N ALA A 506 -9.49 -24.88 13.85
CA ALA A 506 -9.62 -24.06 12.64
C ALA A 506 -11.07 -24.12 12.16
N THR A 507 -11.62 -22.98 11.77
CA THR A 507 -12.95 -22.88 11.16
C THR A 507 -12.79 -22.41 9.71
N LEU A 508 -13.41 -23.15 8.79
CA LEU A 508 -13.55 -22.75 7.39
C LEU A 508 -15.02 -22.61 7.07
N THR A 509 -15.44 -21.44 6.57
CA THR A 509 -16.81 -21.24 6.07
C THR A 509 -16.78 -21.18 4.55
N LEU A 510 -17.47 -22.12 3.93
CA LEU A 510 -17.37 -22.46 2.51
C LEU A 510 -18.75 -22.51 1.85
N LYS A 511 -18.78 -22.17 0.55
CA LYS A 511 -19.93 -22.40 -0.33
C LYS A 511 -19.46 -23.21 -1.54
N GLY A 512 -20.21 -24.26 -1.90
CA GLY A 512 -19.89 -25.19 -2.98
C GLY A 512 -19.57 -26.59 -2.48
N ASP A 513 -19.01 -27.43 -3.38
CA ASP A 513 -18.66 -28.82 -3.07
C ASP A 513 -17.28 -28.89 -2.42
N VAL A 514 -17.20 -29.51 -1.25
CA VAL A 514 -15.97 -29.66 -0.45
C VAL A 514 -15.38 -31.08 -0.51
N SER A 515 -15.93 -31.96 -1.33
CA SER A 515 -15.56 -33.39 -1.36
C SER A 515 -14.06 -33.64 -1.62
N ALA A 516 -13.43 -32.77 -2.40
CA ALA A 516 -12.00 -32.85 -2.70
C ALA A 516 -11.13 -31.93 -1.83
N LEU A 517 -11.74 -31.16 -0.90
CA LEU A 517 -11.03 -30.09 -0.18
C LEU A 517 -10.46 -30.55 1.16
N SER A 518 -9.26 -30.10 1.45
CA SER A 518 -8.60 -30.20 2.74
C SER A 518 -8.06 -28.85 3.19
N LEU A 519 -8.16 -28.55 4.48
CA LEU A 519 -7.27 -27.59 5.12
C LEU A 519 -5.88 -28.23 5.22
N TYR A 520 -4.82 -27.51 4.86
CA TYR A 520 -3.48 -27.94 5.22
C TYR A 520 -2.80 -26.92 6.13
N VAL A 521 -1.97 -27.44 7.02
CA VAL A 521 -1.17 -26.71 7.98
C VAL A 521 0.26 -27.20 7.86
N GLU A 522 1.23 -26.32 7.66
CA GLU A 522 2.66 -26.69 7.62
C GLU A 522 3.31 -26.26 8.94
N ASP A 523 4.03 -27.18 9.57
CA ASP A 523 4.76 -26.91 10.80
C ASP A 523 6.17 -26.38 10.52
N ALA A 524 6.87 -25.95 11.58
CA ALA A 524 8.21 -25.37 11.48
C ALA A 524 9.29 -26.35 10.93
N ASN A 525 8.98 -27.64 10.85
CA ASN A 525 9.85 -28.66 10.24
C ASN A 525 9.53 -28.86 8.76
N GLY A 526 8.60 -28.11 8.19
CA GLY A 526 8.13 -28.26 6.81
C GLY A 526 7.20 -29.43 6.59
N LYS A 527 6.72 -30.08 7.68
CA LYS A 527 5.76 -31.17 7.56
C LYS A 527 4.35 -30.60 7.39
N ARG A 528 3.65 -31.11 6.37
CA ARG A 528 2.27 -30.75 6.04
C ARG A 528 1.32 -31.73 6.69
N HIS A 529 0.33 -31.21 7.37
CA HIS A 529 -0.76 -31.93 8.02
C HIS A 529 -2.04 -31.59 7.27
N MET A 530 -2.72 -32.62 6.78
CA MET A 530 -3.92 -32.50 5.93
C MET A 530 -5.15 -32.88 6.75
N PHE A 531 -6.20 -32.07 6.64
CA PHE A 531 -7.49 -32.26 7.29
C PHE A 531 -8.58 -32.21 6.23
N ALA A 532 -9.01 -33.39 5.77
CA ALA A 532 -10.05 -33.51 4.76
C ALA A 532 -11.42 -33.04 5.32
N LEU A 533 -12.14 -32.24 4.56
CA LEU A 533 -13.40 -31.64 5.00
C LEU A 533 -14.64 -32.50 4.70
N ASP A 534 -14.55 -33.41 3.74
CA ASP A 534 -15.63 -34.33 3.39
C ASP A 534 -16.06 -35.24 4.53
N ALA A 535 -15.14 -35.56 5.44
CA ALA A 535 -15.39 -36.37 6.63
C ALA A 535 -15.99 -35.58 7.82
N ILE A 536 -16.14 -34.26 7.68
CA ILE A 536 -16.58 -33.37 8.75
C ILE A 536 -18.02 -32.91 8.50
N THR A 537 -18.88 -33.13 9.49
CA THR A 537 -20.24 -32.56 9.45
C THR A 537 -20.17 -31.05 9.72
N PRO A 538 -20.82 -30.21 8.90
CA PRO A 538 -20.84 -28.77 9.14
C PRO A 538 -21.40 -28.44 10.53
N SER A 539 -20.71 -27.58 11.26
CA SER A 539 -21.11 -27.12 12.60
C SER A 539 -22.20 -26.04 12.54
N ALA A 540 -22.23 -25.26 11.44
CA ALA A 540 -23.23 -24.23 11.19
C ALA A 540 -23.52 -24.10 9.70
N SER A 541 -24.71 -23.60 9.38
CA SER A 541 -25.13 -23.27 8.01
C SER A 541 -25.91 -21.96 7.99
N GLN A 542 -25.57 -21.08 7.06
CA GLN A 542 -26.27 -19.81 6.83
C GLN A 542 -26.42 -19.60 5.34
N GLN A 543 -27.65 -19.61 4.86
CA GLN A 543 -27.96 -19.67 3.42
C GLN A 543 -27.23 -20.91 2.82
N ASP A 544 -26.40 -20.73 1.77
CA ASP A 544 -25.61 -21.80 1.15
C ASP A 544 -24.20 -21.96 1.72
N TRP A 545 -23.83 -21.13 2.72
CA TRP A 545 -22.55 -21.21 3.41
C TRP A 545 -22.57 -22.25 4.52
N ARG A 546 -21.52 -23.05 4.63
CA ARG A 546 -21.35 -24.08 5.64
C ARG A 546 -20.02 -23.92 6.37
N SER A 547 -20.04 -23.94 7.69
CA SER A 547 -18.84 -23.83 8.52
C SER A 547 -18.38 -25.22 8.97
N TYR A 548 -17.11 -25.49 8.78
CA TYR A 548 -16.44 -26.74 9.13
C TYR A 548 -15.40 -26.47 10.21
N GLU A 549 -15.48 -27.19 11.32
CA GLU A 549 -14.53 -27.08 12.43
C GLU A 549 -13.53 -28.24 12.41
N VAL A 550 -12.27 -27.90 12.39
CA VAL A 550 -11.14 -28.84 12.35
C VAL A 550 -10.36 -28.74 13.65
N SER A 551 -10.28 -29.84 14.42
CA SER A 551 -9.42 -29.87 15.60
C SER A 551 -7.94 -29.88 15.22
N LEU A 552 -7.19 -28.93 15.76
CA LEU A 552 -5.74 -28.84 15.60
C LEU A 552 -4.97 -29.42 16.81
N SER A 553 -5.63 -30.15 17.69
CA SER A 553 -5.07 -30.72 18.94
C SER A 553 -3.84 -31.61 18.70
N ALA A 554 -3.76 -32.30 17.56
CA ALA A 554 -2.60 -33.09 17.15
C ALA A 554 -1.32 -32.24 16.92
N LEU A 555 -1.48 -30.94 16.70
CA LEU A 555 -0.40 -29.98 16.49
C LEU A 555 -0.10 -29.13 17.73
N ALA A 556 -0.61 -29.54 18.89
CA ALA A 556 -0.42 -28.79 20.13
C ALA A 556 1.09 -28.58 20.43
N LYS A 557 1.45 -27.34 20.80
CA LYS A 557 2.81 -26.86 21.06
C LYS A 557 3.73 -26.79 19.82
N GLN A 558 3.21 -27.05 18.63
CA GLN A 558 3.97 -26.87 17.41
C GLN A 558 3.85 -25.41 16.91
N SER A 559 4.92 -24.92 16.33
CA SER A 559 4.91 -23.66 15.59
C SER A 559 4.43 -23.94 14.16
N ILE A 560 3.48 -23.13 13.72
CA ILE A 560 2.87 -23.22 12.38
C ILE A 560 3.42 -22.10 11.52
N THR A 561 3.92 -22.47 10.35
CA THR A 561 4.56 -21.55 9.41
C THR A 561 3.69 -21.24 8.21
N GLN A 562 2.74 -22.12 7.86
CA GLN A 562 1.89 -21.93 6.69
C GLN A 562 0.49 -22.50 6.90
N LEU A 563 -0.50 -21.78 6.40
CA LEU A 563 -1.90 -22.21 6.29
C LEU A 563 -2.35 -22.09 4.84
N GLY A 564 -3.16 -23.03 4.40
CA GLY A 564 -3.71 -23.00 3.06
C GLY A 564 -4.77 -24.08 2.82
N VAL A 565 -5.16 -24.22 1.56
CA VAL A 565 -6.10 -25.25 1.13
C VAL A 565 -5.45 -26.17 0.10
N SER A 566 -5.96 -27.39 0.01
CA SER A 566 -5.50 -28.38 -0.95
C SER A 566 -6.68 -29.14 -1.49
N PHE A 567 -6.63 -29.44 -2.81
CA PHE A 567 -7.57 -30.31 -3.46
C PHE A 567 -6.92 -31.66 -3.75
N SER A 568 -7.65 -32.74 -3.52
CA SER A 568 -7.19 -34.09 -3.83
C SER A 568 -6.99 -34.28 -5.35
N GLU A 569 -6.27 -35.33 -5.71
CA GLU A 569 -6.22 -35.82 -7.10
C GLU A 569 -7.63 -36.16 -7.58
N GLY A 570 -7.88 -35.91 -8.87
CA GLY A 570 -9.16 -36.21 -9.51
C GLY A 570 -9.10 -36.11 -11.02
N SER A 571 -10.24 -36.24 -11.66
CA SER A 571 -10.39 -36.16 -13.11
C SER A 571 -10.49 -34.70 -13.57
N SER A 572 -9.97 -34.40 -14.75
CA SER A 572 -10.17 -33.10 -15.41
C SER A 572 -11.66 -32.81 -15.78
N GLU A 573 -12.53 -33.80 -15.69
CA GLU A 573 -13.98 -33.66 -15.86
C GLU A 573 -14.66 -33.16 -14.55
N GLU A 574 -13.98 -33.27 -13.40
CA GLU A 574 -14.47 -32.82 -12.11
C GLU A 574 -14.21 -31.33 -11.94
N ASN A 575 -15.24 -30.54 -12.19
CA ASN A 575 -15.17 -29.08 -12.06
C ASN A 575 -15.14 -28.65 -10.61
N VAL A 576 -14.30 -27.69 -10.31
CA VAL A 576 -14.24 -26.98 -9.03
C VAL A 576 -14.86 -25.59 -9.21
N ASN A 577 -15.86 -25.30 -8.39
CA ASN A 577 -16.47 -23.97 -8.27
C ASN A 577 -16.91 -23.79 -6.82
N MET A 578 -16.04 -23.19 -6.02
CA MET A 578 -16.30 -23.01 -4.60
C MET A 578 -15.73 -21.69 -4.09
N TYR A 579 -16.26 -21.28 -2.96
CA TYR A 579 -15.90 -20.02 -2.33
C TYR A 579 -15.52 -20.25 -0.86
N LEU A 580 -14.47 -19.57 -0.43
CA LEU A 580 -14.03 -19.54 0.97
C LEU A 580 -14.35 -18.14 1.54
N GLY A 581 -15.30 -18.09 2.44
CA GLY A 581 -15.81 -16.86 3.04
C GLY A 581 -15.22 -16.55 4.41
N GLN A 582 -14.58 -17.54 5.08
CA GLN A 582 -13.93 -17.36 6.38
C GLN A 582 -12.84 -18.41 6.58
N LEU A 583 -11.75 -17.99 7.17
CA LEU A 583 -10.72 -18.86 7.75
C LEU A 583 -10.36 -18.29 9.13
N ALA A 584 -10.52 -19.10 10.16
CA ALA A 584 -10.18 -18.68 11.53
C ALA A 584 -9.43 -19.79 12.28
N ILE A 585 -8.58 -19.39 13.24
CA ILE A 585 -7.98 -20.29 14.25
C ILE A 585 -8.21 -19.68 15.62
N HIS A 586 -8.89 -20.44 16.47
CA HIS A 586 -9.25 -20.03 17.82
C HIS A 586 -8.55 -20.87 18.90
#